data_32bd8c2459292001571b0f68e119c51b
#
_entry.id   32bd8c2459292001571b0f68e119c51b
#
_cell.length_a   1.000
_cell.length_b   1.000
_cell.length_c   1.000
_cell.angle_alpha   90.00
_cell.angle_beta   90.00
_cell.angle_gamma   90.00
#
_symmetry.space_group_name_H-M   'P 1'
#
loop_
_entity.id
_entity.type
_entity.pdbx_description
1 polymer ?
#
loop_
_entity_poly.entity_id
_entity_poly.type
_entity_poly.pdbx_seq_one_letter_code
_entity_poly.pdbx_strand_id
1 'polypeptide(L)'
;MSYDVTRKAKLTASNDSTSTFVIDDSTSNLASQASRLFTKALNNRMSTFGVSAGQWPLLLHLWEQDGLSQKDLSRRVGIEEPTTTNTIKRMERDGFIQRNRNSHDRREIKVHLTDKGHELRDDLLPFVQEVNALATHGMTPQDKTRLNGLLSYMIARLS
;
A
#
# COMPACT_ATOMS: atom_id res chain seq x y z
N MET A 1 17.35 -7.41 -19.42
CA MET A 1 16.45 -8.54 -19.76
C MET A 1 15.17 -7.94 -20.31
N SER A 2 15.01 -8.03 -21.62
CA SER A 2 13.87 -7.47 -22.37
C SER A 2 12.67 -8.38 -22.16
N TYR A 3 11.56 -7.87 -21.59
CA TYR A 3 10.30 -8.60 -21.56
C TYR A 3 9.63 -8.42 -22.93
N ASP A 4 9.59 -9.51 -23.68
CA ASP A 4 8.88 -9.59 -24.95
C ASP A 4 7.37 -9.64 -24.71
N VAL A 5 6.68 -8.54 -25.02
CA VAL A 5 5.23 -8.36 -24.85
C VAL A 5 4.43 -8.95 -26.04
N THR A 6 5.10 -9.62 -26.98
CA THR A 6 4.48 -10.12 -28.22
C THR A 6 4.18 -11.62 -28.16
N ARG A 7 3.33 -12.08 -27.22
CA ARG A 7 2.69 -13.38 -27.38
C ARG A 7 1.27 -13.20 -27.95
N LYS A 8 1.20 -13.18 -29.28
CA LYS A 8 -0.03 -13.16 -30.04
C LYS A 8 -0.97 -14.29 -29.61
N ALA A 9 -2.14 -13.93 -29.09
CA ALA A 9 -3.25 -14.84 -28.94
C ALA A 9 -3.76 -15.26 -30.33
N LYS A 10 -3.68 -16.53 -30.67
CA LYS A 10 -4.41 -17.14 -31.78
C LYS A 10 -5.88 -17.29 -31.33
N LEU A 11 -6.72 -16.38 -31.81
CA LEU A 11 -8.16 -16.52 -31.75
C LEU A 11 -8.59 -17.57 -32.79
N THR A 12 -8.89 -18.78 -32.34
CA THR A 12 -9.74 -19.70 -33.08
C THR A 12 -11.15 -19.53 -32.50
N ALA A 13 -12.04 -19.01 -33.32
CA ALA A 13 -13.48 -18.95 -33.04
C ALA A 13 -14.04 -20.38 -32.96
N SER A 14 -14.43 -20.81 -31.78
CA SER A 14 -15.41 -21.85 -31.58
C SER A 14 -16.40 -21.40 -30.51
N ASN A 15 -17.65 -21.42 -30.92
CA ASN A 15 -18.83 -21.00 -30.20
C ASN A 15 -19.11 -22.02 -29.07
N ASP A 16 -18.56 -21.80 -27.88
CA ASP A 16 -18.94 -22.52 -26.67
C ASP A 16 -18.86 -21.60 -25.47
N SER A 17 -19.99 -21.41 -24.78
CA SER A 17 -20.22 -20.39 -23.75
C SER A 17 -19.59 -20.74 -22.37
N THR A 18 -18.44 -21.34 -22.35
CA THR A 18 -17.58 -21.45 -21.17
C THR A 18 -16.42 -20.48 -21.32
N SER A 19 -16.55 -19.28 -20.75
CA SER A 19 -15.41 -18.36 -20.66
C SER A 19 -14.30 -19.07 -19.89
N THR A 20 -13.28 -19.55 -20.60
CA THR A 20 -12.10 -20.15 -19.98
C THR A 20 -11.45 -19.09 -19.09
N PHE A 21 -11.52 -19.29 -17.78
CA PHE A 21 -10.87 -18.39 -16.82
C PHE A 21 -9.35 -18.44 -17.03
N VAL A 22 -8.79 -17.35 -17.54
CA VAL A 22 -7.35 -17.21 -17.76
C VAL A 22 -6.77 -16.54 -16.53
N ILE A 23 -5.98 -17.26 -15.76
CA ILE A 23 -5.38 -16.79 -14.50
C ILE A 23 -4.53 -15.53 -14.74
N ASP A 24 -3.77 -15.50 -15.84
CA ASP A 24 -2.86 -14.38 -16.14
C ASP A 24 -3.60 -13.07 -16.47
N ASP A 25 -4.84 -13.14 -16.96
CA ASP A 25 -5.70 -11.98 -17.24
C ASP A 25 -6.64 -11.64 -16.09
N SER A 26 -6.59 -12.38 -14.99
CA SER A 26 -7.43 -12.11 -13.83
C SER A 26 -7.00 -10.82 -13.13
N THR A 27 -7.90 -9.85 -13.04
CA THR A 27 -7.68 -8.56 -12.34
C THR A 27 -7.19 -8.76 -10.91
N SER A 28 -7.77 -9.72 -10.18
CA SER A 28 -7.36 -10.03 -8.80
C SER A 28 -5.95 -10.59 -8.73
N ASN A 29 -5.57 -11.44 -9.69
CA ASN A 29 -4.21 -11.99 -9.77
C ASN A 29 -3.19 -10.90 -10.09
N LEU A 30 -3.47 -10.04 -11.08
CA LEU A 30 -2.60 -8.92 -11.46
C LEU A 30 -2.44 -7.92 -10.31
N ALA A 31 -3.52 -7.55 -9.63
CA ALA A 31 -3.47 -6.66 -8.47
C ALA A 31 -2.64 -7.27 -7.33
N SER A 32 -2.81 -8.56 -7.04
CA SER A 32 -2.03 -9.28 -6.02
C SER A 32 -0.55 -9.37 -6.39
N GLN A 33 -0.22 -9.63 -7.64
CA GLN A 33 1.17 -9.65 -8.11
C GLN A 33 1.82 -8.28 -8.00
N ALA A 34 1.12 -7.22 -8.47
CA ALA A 34 1.60 -5.85 -8.36
C ALA A 34 1.87 -5.47 -6.90
N SER A 35 0.91 -5.73 -6.00
CA SER A 35 1.05 -5.47 -4.56
C SER A 35 2.28 -6.17 -3.96
N ARG A 36 2.49 -7.47 -4.27
CA ARG A 36 3.66 -8.21 -3.77
C ARG A 36 4.98 -7.63 -4.29
N LEU A 37 5.03 -7.24 -5.57
CA LEU A 37 6.25 -6.69 -6.18
C LEU A 37 6.57 -5.29 -5.62
N PHE A 38 5.57 -4.42 -5.44
CA PHE A 38 5.75 -3.14 -4.75
C PHE A 38 6.26 -3.34 -3.32
N THR A 39 5.61 -4.21 -2.56
CA THR A 39 6.02 -4.54 -1.18
C THR A 39 7.47 -5.05 -1.15
N LYS A 40 7.85 -5.95 -2.06
CA LYS A 40 9.22 -6.47 -2.15
C LYS A 40 10.23 -5.38 -2.48
N ALA A 41 9.92 -4.51 -3.45
CA ALA A 41 10.80 -3.42 -3.86
C ALA A 41 11.04 -2.40 -2.72
N LEU A 42 10.01 -2.09 -1.95
CA LEU A 42 10.07 -1.16 -0.83
C LEU A 42 10.74 -1.78 0.41
N ASN A 43 10.48 -3.05 0.72
CA ASN A 43 10.97 -3.71 1.95
C ASN A 43 12.49 -3.67 2.10
N ASN A 44 13.23 -3.87 1.01
CA ASN A 44 14.70 -3.88 1.06
C ASN A 44 15.28 -2.54 1.58
N ARG A 45 14.61 -1.43 1.25
CA ARG A 45 15.02 -0.09 1.71
C ARG A 45 14.44 0.25 3.07
N MET A 46 13.17 -0.05 3.31
CA MET A 46 12.50 0.23 4.58
C MET A 46 13.18 -0.49 5.75
N SER A 47 13.64 -1.73 5.53
CA SER A 47 14.33 -2.51 6.56
C SER A 47 15.62 -1.86 7.06
N THR A 48 16.34 -1.10 6.22
CA THR A 48 17.54 -0.36 6.65
C THR A 48 17.24 0.77 7.62
N PHE A 49 15.99 1.25 7.63
CA PHE A 49 15.48 2.24 8.59
C PHE A 49 14.69 1.59 9.74
N GLY A 50 14.68 0.26 9.83
CA GLY A 50 13.96 -0.49 10.85
C GLY A 50 12.43 -0.52 10.65
N VAL A 51 11.94 -0.14 9.46
CA VAL A 51 10.51 -0.13 9.14
C VAL A 51 10.12 -1.43 8.44
N SER A 52 9.07 -2.09 8.94
CA SER A 52 8.51 -3.29 8.31
C SER A 52 7.37 -2.94 7.34
N ALA A 53 7.09 -3.85 6.39
CA ALA A 53 5.98 -3.70 5.45
C ALA A 53 4.62 -3.45 6.11
N GLY A 54 4.38 -4.05 7.27
CA GLY A 54 3.13 -3.84 8.01
C GLY A 54 3.03 -2.48 8.70
N GLN A 55 4.15 -1.81 9.00
CA GLN A 55 4.17 -0.48 9.61
C GLN A 55 4.02 0.62 8.56
N TRP A 56 4.47 0.36 7.35
CA TRP A 56 4.51 1.33 6.27
C TRP A 56 3.16 2.00 5.98
N PRO A 57 2.04 1.26 5.76
CA PRO A 57 0.76 1.89 5.48
C PRO A 57 0.26 2.82 6.60
N LEU A 58 0.57 2.47 7.85
CA LEU A 58 0.19 3.30 9.00
C LEU A 58 0.99 4.60 9.02
N LEU A 59 2.31 4.54 8.74
CA LEU A 59 3.17 5.73 8.65
C LEU A 59 2.68 6.69 7.56
N LEU A 60 2.29 6.18 6.38
CA LEU A 60 1.76 7.01 5.29
C LEU A 60 0.57 7.84 5.75
N HIS A 61 -0.39 7.21 6.43
CA HIS A 61 -1.59 7.92 6.92
C HIS A 61 -1.29 8.88 8.07
N LEU A 62 -0.32 8.57 8.94
CA LEU A 62 0.10 9.47 10.00
C LEU A 62 0.89 10.67 9.46
N TRP A 63 1.66 10.53 8.40
CA TRP A 63 2.32 11.66 7.73
C TRP A 63 1.34 12.58 6.99
N GLU A 64 0.22 12.03 6.53
CA GLU A 64 -0.87 12.82 5.94
C GLU A 64 -1.68 13.54 7.02
N GLN A 65 -2.00 12.84 8.10
CA GLN A 65 -2.76 13.36 9.23
C GLN A 65 -2.29 12.70 10.53
N ASP A 66 -1.55 13.43 11.35
CA ASP A 66 -1.14 12.96 12.66
C ASP A 66 -2.31 12.93 13.67
N GLY A 67 -2.16 12.19 14.75
CA GLY A 67 -3.15 12.12 15.81
C GLY A 67 -4.42 11.33 15.45
N LEU A 68 -4.34 10.40 14.51
CA LEU A 68 -5.43 9.50 14.17
C LEU A 68 -5.73 8.53 15.32
N SER A 69 -6.99 8.15 15.49
CA SER A 69 -7.33 7.04 16.39
C SER A 69 -6.89 5.69 15.81
N GLN A 70 -6.69 4.70 16.67
CA GLN A 70 -6.40 3.34 16.21
C GLN A 70 -7.49 2.79 15.28
N LYS A 71 -8.76 3.12 15.57
CA LYS A 71 -9.90 2.74 14.75
C LYS A 71 -9.88 3.43 13.38
N ASP A 72 -9.53 4.72 13.33
CA ASP A 72 -9.42 5.43 12.06
C ASP A 72 -8.27 4.91 11.21
N LEU A 73 -7.12 4.59 11.83
CA LEU A 73 -6.00 3.96 11.16
C LEU A 73 -6.39 2.60 10.57
N SER A 74 -7.05 1.73 11.35
CA SER A 74 -7.54 0.43 10.89
C SER A 74 -8.42 0.58 9.65
N ARG A 75 -9.40 1.49 9.71
CA ARG A 75 -10.31 1.76 8.61
C ARG A 75 -9.61 2.31 7.37
N ARG A 76 -8.67 3.26 7.53
CA ARG A 76 -7.95 3.87 6.40
C ARG A 76 -7.02 2.90 5.70
N VAL A 77 -6.36 2.05 6.47
CA VAL A 77 -5.43 1.03 5.93
C VAL A 77 -6.18 -0.19 5.40
N GLY A 78 -7.45 -0.39 5.79
CA GLY A 78 -8.25 -1.54 5.37
C GLY A 78 -7.79 -2.86 6.01
N ILE A 79 -7.26 -2.82 7.24
CA ILE A 79 -6.86 -4.01 8.02
C ILE A 79 -7.61 -4.05 9.34
N GLU A 80 -7.80 -5.26 9.87
CA GLU A 80 -8.55 -5.48 11.09
C GLU A 80 -7.92 -4.81 12.32
N GLU A 81 -8.75 -4.33 13.26
CA GLU A 81 -8.33 -3.63 14.46
C GLU A 81 -7.29 -4.40 15.31
N PRO A 82 -7.40 -5.73 15.52
CA PRO A 82 -6.38 -6.48 16.26
C PRO A 82 -5.00 -6.43 15.61
N THR A 83 -4.95 -6.54 14.27
CA THR A 83 -3.71 -6.46 13.50
C THR A 83 -3.11 -5.05 13.57
N THR A 84 -3.95 -4.02 13.41
CA THR A 84 -3.57 -2.61 13.57
C THR A 84 -3.00 -2.36 14.97
N THR A 85 -3.69 -2.83 16.02
CA THR A 85 -3.24 -2.68 17.41
C THR A 85 -1.87 -3.29 17.65
N ASN A 86 -1.63 -4.50 17.13
CA ASN A 86 -0.33 -5.17 17.27
C ASN A 86 0.78 -4.45 16.49
N THR A 87 0.45 -3.90 15.32
CA THR A 87 1.41 -3.11 14.53
C THR A 87 1.76 -1.81 15.23
N ILE A 88 0.76 -1.10 15.76
CA ILE A 88 0.94 0.14 16.55
C ILE A 88 1.83 -0.10 17.76
N LYS A 89 1.64 -1.20 18.51
CA LYS A 89 2.51 -1.56 19.64
C LYS A 89 3.97 -1.74 19.21
N ARG A 90 4.21 -2.34 18.04
CA ARG A 90 5.56 -2.48 17.49
C ARG A 90 6.15 -1.13 17.08
N MET A 91 5.37 -0.28 16.41
CA MET A 91 5.81 1.06 16.04
C MET A 91 6.19 1.93 17.25
N GLU A 92 5.42 1.79 18.33
CA GLU A 92 5.74 2.48 19.60
C GLU A 92 7.03 1.95 20.23
N ARG A 93 7.21 0.61 20.30
CA ARG A 93 8.47 -0.01 20.76
C ARG A 93 9.67 0.43 19.91
N ASP A 94 9.48 0.55 18.59
CA ASP A 94 10.52 0.91 17.62
C ASP A 94 10.78 2.43 17.64
N GLY A 95 9.99 3.19 18.42
CA GLY A 95 10.15 4.62 18.68
C GLY A 95 9.64 5.53 17.57
N PHE A 96 8.82 5.04 16.65
CA PHE A 96 8.27 5.83 15.54
C PHE A 96 7.03 6.63 15.92
N ILE A 97 6.29 6.15 16.91
CA ILE A 97 5.04 6.76 17.38
C ILE A 97 4.97 6.74 18.90
N GLN A 98 4.04 7.52 19.42
CA GLN A 98 3.56 7.49 20.79
C GLN A 98 2.05 7.41 20.82
N ARG A 99 1.49 6.75 21.85
CA ARG A 99 0.06 6.62 22.07
C ARG A 99 -0.38 7.50 23.23
N ASN A 100 -1.33 8.38 22.96
CA ASN A 100 -1.90 9.24 23.97
C ASN A 100 -3.40 8.96 24.13
N ARG A 101 -3.89 8.96 25.36
CA ARG A 101 -5.35 8.92 25.58
C ARG A 101 -5.95 10.25 25.17
N ASN A 102 -7.07 10.20 24.47
CA ASN A 102 -7.80 11.42 24.13
C ASN A 102 -8.26 12.11 25.43
N SER A 103 -8.04 13.41 25.54
CA SER A 103 -8.43 14.19 26.69
C SER A 103 -9.96 14.30 26.87
N HIS A 104 -10.73 14.18 25.77
CA HIS A 104 -12.17 14.29 25.76
C HIS A 104 -12.88 12.93 25.87
N ASP A 105 -12.26 11.86 25.36
CA ASP A 105 -12.74 10.48 25.53
C ASP A 105 -11.55 9.56 25.88
N ARG A 106 -11.47 9.20 27.16
CA ARG A 106 -10.41 8.32 27.69
C ARG A 106 -10.43 6.91 27.11
N ARG A 107 -11.50 6.53 26.39
CA ARG A 107 -11.58 5.23 25.70
C ARG A 107 -10.88 5.26 24.35
N GLU A 108 -10.70 6.46 23.78
CA GLU A 108 -10.03 6.62 22.51
C GLU A 108 -8.52 6.80 22.71
N ILE A 109 -7.74 6.01 21.99
CA ILE A 109 -6.28 6.13 21.93
C ILE A 109 -5.92 6.82 20.62
N LYS A 110 -5.24 7.96 20.72
CA LYS A 110 -4.67 8.70 19.59
C LYS A 110 -3.21 8.29 19.39
N VAL A 111 -2.83 8.16 18.14
CA VAL A 111 -1.49 7.76 17.70
C VAL A 111 -0.82 8.98 17.07
N HIS A 112 0.32 9.36 17.62
CA HIS A 112 1.10 10.50 17.17
C HIS A 112 2.49 10.05 16.75
N LEU A 113 3.03 10.67 15.71
CA LEU A 113 4.41 10.49 15.32
C LEU A 113 5.34 11.07 16.40
N THR A 114 6.50 10.44 16.60
CA THR A 114 7.64 11.03 17.31
C THR A 114 8.49 11.83 16.32
N ASP A 115 9.51 12.57 16.84
CA ASP A 115 10.48 13.25 15.96
C ASP A 115 11.14 12.27 15.00
N LYS A 116 11.53 11.08 15.50
CA LYS A 116 12.03 9.98 14.67
C LYS A 116 11.03 9.53 13.61
N GLY A 117 9.73 9.46 13.96
CA GLY A 117 8.67 9.10 13.02
C GLY A 117 8.47 10.16 11.94
N HIS A 118 8.66 11.44 12.27
CA HIS A 118 8.62 12.53 11.30
C HIS A 118 9.83 12.52 10.37
N GLU A 119 11.05 12.38 10.90
CA GLU A 119 12.29 12.33 10.12
C GLU A 119 12.31 11.20 9.09
N LEU A 120 11.76 10.03 9.43
CA LEU A 120 11.62 8.90 8.50
C LEU A 120 10.90 9.24 7.19
N ARG A 121 10.03 10.25 7.21
CA ARG A 121 9.33 10.68 6.01
C ARG A 121 10.28 11.15 4.93
N ASP A 122 11.20 12.02 5.30
CA ASP A 122 12.13 12.64 4.36
C ASP A 122 13.13 11.61 3.82
N ASP A 123 13.48 10.61 4.62
CA ASP A 123 14.34 9.52 4.24
C ASP A 123 13.65 8.51 3.30
N LEU A 124 12.39 8.20 3.55
CA LEU A 124 11.68 7.11 2.85
C LEU A 124 10.91 7.55 1.61
N LEU A 125 10.36 8.78 1.57
CA LEU A 125 9.58 9.23 0.41
C LEU A 125 10.35 9.21 -0.92
N PRO A 126 11.64 9.57 -0.99
CA PRO A 126 12.41 9.47 -2.25
C PRO A 126 12.41 8.05 -2.82
N PHE A 127 12.54 7.02 -1.97
CA PHE A 127 12.52 5.62 -2.43
C PHE A 127 11.15 5.18 -2.94
N VAL A 128 10.08 5.67 -2.32
CA VAL A 128 8.73 5.41 -2.82
C VAL A 128 8.52 6.03 -4.18
N GLN A 129 9.00 7.26 -4.37
CA GLN A 129 8.94 7.95 -5.66
C GLN A 129 9.75 7.20 -6.73
N GLU A 130 10.94 6.70 -6.38
CA GLU A 130 11.79 5.90 -7.27
C GLU A 130 11.08 4.60 -7.69
N VAL A 131 10.50 3.84 -6.75
CA VAL A 131 9.77 2.60 -7.03
C VAL A 131 8.54 2.88 -7.90
N ASN A 132 7.79 3.96 -7.61
CA ASN A 132 6.65 4.37 -8.43
C ASN A 132 7.08 4.77 -9.85
N ALA A 133 8.18 5.51 -9.98
CA ALA A 133 8.73 5.91 -11.28
C ALA A 133 9.18 4.68 -12.09
N LEU A 134 9.83 3.71 -11.44
CA LEU A 134 10.24 2.45 -12.06
C LEU A 134 9.03 1.65 -12.54
N ALA A 135 8.02 1.48 -11.68
CA ALA A 135 6.82 0.71 -12.00
C ALA A 135 6.00 1.32 -13.14
N THR A 136 6.06 2.63 -13.30
CA THR A 136 5.32 3.36 -14.35
C THR A 136 6.23 3.88 -15.47
N HIS A 137 7.44 3.33 -15.58
CA HIS A 137 8.37 3.73 -16.67
C HIS A 137 7.76 3.46 -18.04
N GLY A 138 7.81 4.44 -18.94
CA GLY A 138 7.21 4.34 -20.27
C GLY A 138 5.73 4.67 -20.37
N MET A 139 5.04 4.86 -19.24
CA MET A 139 3.64 5.32 -19.24
C MET A 139 3.57 6.84 -19.47
N THR A 140 2.59 7.28 -20.25
CA THR A 140 2.26 8.71 -20.37
C THR A 140 1.64 9.24 -19.07
N PRO A 141 1.62 10.56 -18.83
CA PRO A 141 0.90 11.14 -17.68
C PRO A 141 -0.59 10.75 -17.64
N GLN A 142 -1.23 10.65 -18.81
CA GLN A 142 -2.62 10.23 -18.94
C GLN A 142 -2.81 8.77 -18.52
N ASP A 143 -1.89 7.87 -18.90
CA ASP A 143 -1.95 6.46 -18.51
C ASP A 143 -1.79 6.30 -17.00
N LYS A 144 -0.88 7.06 -16.38
CA LYS A 144 -0.71 7.04 -14.91
C LYS A 144 -1.97 7.52 -14.18
N THR A 145 -2.56 8.60 -14.65
CA THR A 145 -3.82 9.13 -14.09
C THR A 145 -4.95 8.10 -14.22
N ARG A 146 -5.07 7.48 -15.40
CA ARG A 146 -6.08 6.46 -15.66
C ARG A 146 -5.88 5.21 -14.80
N LEU A 147 -4.63 4.73 -14.67
CA LEU A 147 -4.28 3.58 -13.82
C LEU A 147 -4.67 3.85 -12.36
N ASN A 148 -4.28 5.00 -11.81
CA ASN A 148 -4.61 5.38 -10.43
C ASN A 148 -6.12 5.48 -10.23
N GLY A 149 -6.85 6.05 -11.20
CA GLY A 149 -8.31 6.14 -11.16
C GLY A 149 -8.99 4.76 -11.14
N LEU A 150 -8.51 3.82 -11.98
CA LEU A 150 -9.04 2.44 -12.02
C LEU A 150 -8.76 1.67 -10.74
N LEU A 151 -7.55 1.80 -10.18
CA LEU A 151 -7.21 1.19 -8.89
C LEU A 151 -8.08 1.75 -7.76
N SER A 152 -8.26 3.08 -7.70
CA SER A 152 -9.12 3.73 -6.70
C SER A 152 -10.59 3.29 -6.83
N TYR A 153 -11.09 3.16 -8.06
CA TYR A 153 -12.44 2.65 -8.32
C TYR A 153 -12.62 1.22 -7.81
N MET A 154 -11.65 0.34 -8.10
CA MET A 154 -11.68 -1.05 -7.61
C MET A 154 -11.68 -1.12 -6.08
N ILE A 155 -10.80 -0.36 -5.44
CA ILE A 155 -10.72 -0.30 -3.97
C ILE A 155 -12.07 0.14 -3.39
N ALA A 156 -12.67 1.22 -3.90
CA ALA A 156 -13.95 1.73 -3.42
C ALA A 156 -15.13 0.75 -3.64
N ARG A 157 -15.02 -0.19 -4.59
CA ARG A 157 -16.07 -1.20 -4.85
C ARG A 157 -15.94 -2.44 -3.97
N LEU A 158 -14.75 -2.69 -3.42
CA LEU A 158 -14.44 -3.85 -2.59
C LEU A 158 -14.40 -3.53 -1.08
N SER A 159 -14.41 -2.23 -0.72
CA SER A 159 -14.52 -1.73 0.66
C SER A 159 -15.98 -1.57 1.06
#